data_4e1b06e6855c3d909c102636f31b832f
#
_entry.id   4e1b06e6855c3d909c102636f31b832f
#
_cell.length_a   1.000
_cell.length_b   1.000
_cell.length_c   1.000
_cell.angle_alpha   90.00
_cell.angle_beta   90.00
_cell.angle_gamma   90.00
#
_symmetry.space_group_name_H-M   'P 1'
#
loop_
_entity.id
_entity.type
_entity.pdbx_description
1 polymer ?
#
loop_
_entity_poly.entity_id
_entity_poly.type
_entity_poly.pdbx_seq_one_letter_code
_entity_poly.pdbx_strand_id
1 'polypeptide(L)'
;MPAEPVNQLRTRILVLRHGQSEWNAAGRWQGQADPPLTTLGLEQARLAGGLIATECPTFDLVVTSDLERARLTGQTIASVIGCSAHRLDSRWRENDAGEWQGLTQAEIRTQWPGYLETDRRPPNFESVASTNSRAQAALDDIVAQNAGGCVLVISHGGVLRLMHEHLGGGEQRFPNLAGSWFEHTPTDGWKCGSLLFPLQLIADELRNTGAVE
;
A
#
# COMPACT_ATOMS: atom_id res chain seq x y z
N MET A 1 -17.10 -12.66 -36.48
CA MET A 1 -16.90 -11.68 -35.41
C MET A 1 -15.41 -11.41 -35.40
N PRO A 2 -14.94 -10.19 -35.70
CA PRO A 2 -13.52 -9.89 -35.49
C PRO A 2 -13.23 -9.97 -34.00
N ALA A 3 -12.16 -10.69 -33.62
CA ALA A 3 -11.66 -10.69 -32.28
C ALA A 3 -11.35 -9.23 -31.88
N GLU A 4 -11.85 -8.78 -30.75
CA GLU A 4 -11.47 -7.48 -30.21
C GLU A 4 -9.95 -7.41 -30.11
N PRO A 5 -9.32 -6.28 -30.44
CA PRO A 5 -7.87 -6.20 -30.45
C PRO A 5 -7.33 -6.46 -29.03
N VAL A 6 -6.31 -7.31 -28.94
CA VAL A 6 -5.57 -7.70 -27.72
C VAL A 6 -5.07 -6.49 -26.89
N ASN A 7 -5.25 -5.30 -27.41
CA ASN A 7 -4.82 -4.02 -26.82
C ASN A 7 -5.73 -3.49 -25.68
N GLN A 8 -6.77 -4.22 -25.26
CA GLN A 8 -7.75 -3.74 -24.27
C GLN A 8 -7.60 -4.37 -22.87
N LEU A 9 -6.68 -5.30 -22.65
CA LEU A 9 -6.50 -5.94 -21.34
C LEU A 9 -5.60 -5.09 -20.44
N ARG A 10 -6.08 -3.88 -20.05
CA ARG A 10 -5.41 -3.04 -19.06
C ARG A 10 -5.77 -3.53 -17.66
N THR A 11 -4.83 -4.14 -16.98
CA THR A 11 -4.97 -4.47 -15.56
C THR A 11 -4.64 -3.25 -14.72
N ARG A 12 -5.51 -2.90 -13.77
CA ARG A 12 -5.33 -1.78 -12.84
C ARG A 12 -5.18 -2.31 -11.43
N ILE A 13 -4.14 -1.86 -10.74
CA ILE A 13 -3.87 -2.28 -9.36
C ILE A 13 -3.73 -1.02 -8.51
N LEU A 14 -4.63 -0.83 -7.54
CA LEU A 14 -4.49 0.19 -6.52
C LEU A 14 -3.74 -0.42 -5.34
N VAL A 15 -2.54 0.09 -5.06
CA VAL A 15 -1.78 -0.31 -3.86
C VAL A 15 -1.90 0.77 -2.81
N LEU A 16 -2.41 0.42 -1.63
CA LEU A 16 -2.58 1.31 -0.48
C LEU A 16 -1.71 0.87 0.69
N ARG A 17 -1.26 1.84 1.46
CA ARG A 17 -0.72 1.61 2.79
C ARG A 17 -1.84 1.31 3.77
N HIS A 18 -1.63 0.37 4.70
CA HIS A 18 -2.57 0.04 5.78
C HIS A 18 -2.96 1.26 6.64
N GLY A 19 -4.05 1.17 7.40
CA GLY A 19 -4.49 2.15 8.37
C GLY A 19 -3.50 2.34 9.53
N GLN A 20 -3.73 3.34 10.39
CA GLN A 20 -2.85 3.61 11.51
C GLN A 20 -2.75 2.41 12.47
N SER A 21 -1.52 1.94 12.75
CA SER A 21 -1.21 0.96 13.79
C SER A 21 -0.75 1.67 15.09
N GLU A 22 -0.71 0.93 16.19
CA GLU A 22 -0.21 1.44 17.47
C GLU A 22 1.24 1.97 17.34
N TRP A 23 2.10 1.28 16.57
CA TRP A 23 3.46 1.75 16.37
C TRP A 23 3.56 2.94 15.41
N ASN A 24 2.60 3.13 14.49
CA ASN A 24 2.51 4.39 13.76
C ASN A 24 2.21 5.55 14.71
N ALA A 25 1.23 5.38 15.61
CA ALA A 25 0.89 6.38 16.61
C ALA A 25 2.06 6.71 17.55
N ALA A 26 2.86 5.70 17.92
CA ALA A 26 4.04 5.84 18.76
C ALA A 26 5.31 6.27 18.00
N GLY A 27 5.27 6.46 16.68
CA GLY A 27 6.44 6.83 15.88
C GLY A 27 7.54 5.76 15.82
N ARG A 28 7.19 4.47 15.97
CA ARG A 28 8.13 3.35 15.97
C ARG A 28 8.22 2.68 14.60
N TRP A 29 9.42 2.27 14.24
CA TRP A 29 9.66 1.44 13.06
C TRP A 29 9.04 0.06 13.24
N GLN A 30 8.25 -0.38 12.26
CA GLN A 30 7.51 -1.61 12.38
C GLN A 30 8.22 -2.81 11.77
N GLY A 31 8.77 -2.63 10.56
CA GLY A 31 9.28 -3.76 9.81
C GLY A 31 8.21 -4.87 9.70
N GLN A 32 8.61 -6.10 9.95
CA GLN A 32 7.74 -7.27 9.94
C GLN A 32 7.18 -7.64 11.33
N ALA A 33 7.45 -6.83 12.38
CA ALA A 33 6.66 -6.91 13.62
C ALA A 33 5.19 -6.61 13.32
N ASP A 34 4.30 -7.17 14.12
CA ASP A 34 2.87 -7.14 13.84
C ASP A 34 2.03 -6.41 14.90
N PRO A 35 2.31 -5.11 15.16
CA PRO A 35 1.49 -4.31 16.05
C PRO A 35 0.08 -4.13 15.45
N PRO A 36 -0.99 -4.17 16.29
CA PRO A 36 -2.36 -4.07 15.82
C PRO A 36 -2.70 -2.68 15.27
N LEU A 37 -3.80 -2.60 14.52
CA LEU A 37 -4.41 -1.32 14.16
C LEU A 37 -4.96 -0.62 15.41
N THR A 38 -4.90 0.72 15.41
CA THR A 38 -5.66 1.52 16.36
C THR A 38 -7.15 1.56 15.96
N THR A 39 -8.02 1.95 16.89
CA THR A 39 -9.43 2.25 16.57
C THR A 39 -9.53 3.31 15.46
N LEU A 40 -8.66 4.32 15.48
CA LEU A 40 -8.57 5.31 14.41
C LEU A 40 -8.17 4.67 13.08
N GLY A 41 -7.24 3.70 13.07
CA GLY A 41 -6.83 2.99 11.86
C GLY A 41 -7.96 2.20 11.20
N LEU A 42 -8.83 1.58 12.00
CA LEU A 42 -10.04 0.90 11.50
C LEU A 42 -11.03 1.89 10.90
N GLU A 43 -11.27 3.03 11.57
CA GLU A 43 -12.15 4.08 11.05
C GLU A 43 -11.60 4.71 9.77
N GLN A 44 -10.28 4.95 9.70
CA GLN A 44 -9.61 5.38 8.48
C GLN A 44 -9.86 4.41 7.31
N ALA A 45 -9.76 3.09 7.56
CA ALA A 45 -10.02 2.08 6.54
C ALA A 45 -11.48 2.12 6.05
N ARG A 46 -12.43 2.29 6.96
CA ARG A 46 -13.86 2.39 6.62
C ARG A 46 -14.15 3.62 5.76
N LEU A 47 -13.64 4.79 6.14
CA LEU A 47 -13.81 6.04 5.40
C LEU A 47 -13.15 5.97 4.01
N ALA A 48 -11.92 5.47 3.95
CA ALA A 48 -11.22 5.29 2.67
C ALA A 48 -11.96 4.33 1.74
N GLY A 49 -12.57 3.27 2.28
CA GLY A 49 -13.37 2.33 1.51
C GLY A 49 -14.52 3.00 0.75
N GLY A 50 -15.22 3.96 1.38
CA GLY A 50 -16.28 4.72 0.75
C GLY A 50 -15.80 5.52 -0.47
N LEU A 51 -14.64 6.17 -0.36
CA LEU A 51 -14.07 6.94 -1.46
C LEU A 51 -13.48 6.02 -2.56
N ILE A 52 -12.83 4.93 -2.17
CA ILE A 52 -12.25 3.95 -3.10
C ILE A 52 -13.33 3.33 -4.01
N ALA A 53 -14.54 3.13 -3.49
CA ALA A 53 -15.68 2.64 -4.25
C ALA A 53 -16.04 3.56 -5.44
N THR A 54 -15.69 4.84 -5.40
CA THR A 54 -15.92 5.79 -6.49
C THR A 54 -14.82 5.74 -7.57
N GLU A 55 -13.62 5.28 -7.23
CA GLU A 55 -12.46 5.22 -8.12
C GLU A 55 -12.51 4.04 -9.11
N CYS A 56 -13.13 2.95 -8.69
CA CYS A 56 -13.36 1.77 -9.51
C CYS A 56 -14.73 1.19 -9.17
N PRO A 57 -15.65 1.04 -10.15
CA PRO A 57 -16.99 0.55 -9.89
C PRO A 57 -17.03 -0.86 -9.28
N THR A 58 -16.05 -1.69 -9.63
CA THR A 58 -15.90 -3.04 -9.10
C THR A 58 -14.43 -3.40 -8.96
N PHE A 59 -14.04 -3.87 -7.78
CA PHE A 59 -12.78 -4.55 -7.58
C PHE A 59 -13.02 -6.06 -7.67
N ASP A 60 -12.25 -6.73 -8.53
CA ASP A 60 -12.36 -8.17 -8.75
C ASP A 60 -11.72 -8.97 -7.62
N LEU A 61 -10.71 -8.39 -6.97
CA LEU A 61 -9.93 -9.04 -5.92
C LEU A 61 -9.35 -8.00 -4.95
N VAL A 62 -9.31 -8.35 -3.66
CA VAL A 62 -8.52 -7.67 -2.63
C VAL A 62 -7.36 -8.58 -2.23
N VAL A 63 -6.13 -8.13 -2.42
CA VAL A 63 -4.91 -8.80 -1.95
C VAL A 63 -4.35 -8.03 -0.76
N THR A 64 -3.94 -8.72 0.29
CA THR A 64 -3.32 -8.04 1.44
C THR A 64 -2.01 -8.71 1.84
N SER A 65 -1.07 -7.91 2.34
CA SER A 65 -0.05 -8.46 3.21
C SER A 65 -0.72 -9.30 4.30
N ASP A 66 -0.06 -10.36 4.73
CA ASP A 66 -0.53 -11.24 5.80
C ASP A 66 -0.30 -10.66 7.21
N LEU A 67 0.43 -9.53 7.33
CA LEU A 67 0.53 -8.81 8.61
C LEU A 67 -0.84 -8.24 9.00
N GLU A 68 -1.21 -8.40 10.28
CA GLU A 68 -2.56 -8.17 10.76
C GLU A 68 -3.08 -6.76 10.44
N ARG A 69 -2.25 -5.73 10.59
CA ARG A 69 -2.63 -4.34 10.27
C ARG A 69 -3.06 -4.15 8.81
N ALA A 70 -2.39 -4.84 7.87
CA ALA A 70 -2.77 -4.78 6.46
C ALA A 70 -3.99 -5.66 6.17
N ARG A 71 -4.03 -6.85 6.76
CA ARG A 71 -5.15 -7.79 6.63
C ARG A 71 -6.46 -7.18 7.13
N LEU A 72 -6.48 -6.60 8.33
CA LEU A 72 -7.68 -5.95 8.89
C LEU A 72 -8.09 -4.70 8.09
N THR A 73 -7.12 -3.90 7.63
CA THR A 73 -7.41 -2.78 6.71
C THR A 73 -8.12 -3.27 5.45
N GLY A 74 -7.59 -4.31 4.80
CA GLY A 74 -8.17 -4.86 3.58
C GLY A 74 -9.53 -5.49 3.79
N GLN A 75 -9.74 -6.23 4.86
CA GLN A 75 -11.06 -6.79 5.21
C GLN A 75 -12.11 -5.69 5.43
N THR A 76 -11.73 -4.61 6.13
CA THR A 76 -12.63 -3.47 6.37
C THR A 76 -13.01 -2.80 5.06
N ILE A 77 -12.03 -2.50 4.18
CA ILE A 77 -12.30 -1.90 2.87
C ILE A 77 -13.12 -2.84 1.99
N ALA A 78 -12.75 -4.13 1.93
CA ALA A 78 -13.45 -5.14 1.13
C ALA A 78 -14.94 -5.22 1.49
N SER A 79 -15.27 -5.14 2.79
CA SER A 79 -16.65 -5.08 3.26
C SER A 79 -17.40 -3.85 2.77
N VAL A 80 -16.75 -2.69 2.73
CA VAL A 80 -17.36 -1.41 2.28
C VAL A 80 -17.59 -1.42 0.77
N ILE A 81 -16.61 -1.88 -0.03
CA ILE A 81 -16.71 -1.92 -1.49
C ILE A 81 -17.49 -3.14 -2.02
N GLY A 82 -17.92 -4.05 -1.15
CA GLY A 82 -18.66 -5.26 -1.53
C GLY A 82 -17.84 -6.33 -2.27
N CYS A 83 -16.50 -6.32 -2.13
CA CYS A 83 -15.62 -7.33 -2.75
C CYS A 83 -15.47 -8.54 -1.83
N SER A 84 -15.97 -9.71 -2.26
CA SER A 84 -15.87 -10.95 -1.49
C SER A 84 -14.59 -11.76 -1.75
N ALA A 85 -13.91 -11.51 -2.89
CA ALA A 85 -12.67 -12.20 -3.23
C ALA A 85 -11.50 -11.58 -2.46
N HIS A 86 -10.87 -12.37 -1.58
CA HIS A 86 -9.76 -11.90 -0.74
C HIS A 86 -8.63 -12.93 -0.70
N ARG A 87 -7.38 -12.46 -0.83
CA ARG A 87 -6.17 -13.28 -0.81
C ARG A 87 -5.09 -12.64 0.06
N LEU A 88 -4.42 -13.46 0.87
CA LEU A 88 -3.20 -13.08 1.58
C LEU A 88 -1.97 -13.36 0.71
N ASP A 89 -0.99 -12.47 0.73
CA ASP A 89 0.27 -12.67 0.04
C ASP A 89 1.43 -12.02 0.83
N SER A 90 2.29 -12.85 1.40
CA SER A 90 3.41 -12.40 2.23
C SER A 90 4.46 -11.57 1.47
N ARG A 91 4.46 -11.62 0.14
CA ARG A 91 5.33 -10.77 -0.69
C ARG A 91 4.98 -9.27 -0.56
N TRP A 92 3.80 -8.94 -0.02
CA TRP A 92 3.39 -7.57 0.30
C TRP A 92 3.75 -7.11 1.71
N ARG A 93 4.45 -7.92 2.53
CA ARG A 93 4.95 -7.49 3.84
C ARG A 93 5.83 -6.26 3.73
N GLU A 94 5.88 -5.44 4.81
CA GLU A 94 6.83 -4.33 4.94
C GLU A 94 8.29 -4.83 4.82
N ASN A 95 9.21 -3.92 4.49
CA ASN A 95 10.63 -4.19 4.60
C ASN A 95 10.94 -4.69 6.01
N ASP A 96 11.70 -5.76 6.13
CA ASP A 96 12.25 -6.12 7.43
C ASP A 96 13.15 -4.98 7.91
N ALA A 97 12.84 -4.40 9.06
CA ALA A 97 13.59 -3.29 9.63
C ALA A 97 14.82 -3.75 10.41
N GLY A 98 15.07 -5.07 10.49
CA GLY A 98 16.18 -5.63 11.26
C GLY A 98 16.18 -5.11 12.70
N GLU A 99 17.34 -4.69 13.17
CA GLU A 99 17.51 -4.18 14.55
C GLU A 99 16.83 -2.83 14.84
N TRP A 100 16.27 -2.16 13.82
CA TRP A 100 15.46 -0.95 14.03
C TRP A 100 14.01 -1.24 14.40
N GLN A 101 13.58 -2.48 14.31
CA GLN A 101 12.21 -2.89 14.61
C GLN A 101 11.85 -2.56 16.06
N GLY A 102 10.77 -1.80 16.25
CA GLY A 102 10.30 -1.33 17.56
C GLY A 102 10.93 -0.02 18.04
N LEU A 103 11.97 0.49 17.39
CA LEU A 103 12.65 1.72 17.79
C LEU A 103 11.99 2.96 17.19
N THR A 104 12.04 4.06 17.93
CA THR A 104 11.76 5.40 17.44
C THR A 104 12.96 5.97 16.70
N GLN A 105 12.77 7.04 15.91
CA GLN A 105 13.90 7.73 15.27
C GLN A 105 14.93 8.28 16.27
N ALA A 106 14.47 8.72 17.45
CA ALA A 106 15.36 9.22 18.50
C ALA A 106 16.26 8.09 19.06
N GLU A 107 15.66 6.92 19.34
CA GLU A 107 16.39 5.74 19.79
C GLU A 107 17.38 5.25 18.72
N ILE A 108 17.00 5.27 17.45
CA ILE A 108 17.89 4.91 16.33
C ILE A 108 19.06 5.89 16.26
N ARG A 109 18.85 7.21 16.32
CA ARG A 109 19.95 8.18 16.29
C ARG A 109 20.95 8.01 17.44
N THR A 110 20.45 7.56 18.59
CA THR A 110 21.29 7.29 19.76
C THR A 110 22.12 6.01 19.57
N GLN A 111 21.50 4.93 19.08
CA GLN A 111 22.15 3.62 18.96
C GLN A 111 22.97 3.48 17.67
N TRP A 112 22.56 4.14 16.59
CA TRP A 112 23.25 4.16 15.28
C TRP A 112 23.42 5.59 14.77
N PRO A 113 24.39 6.36 15.36
CA PRO A 113 24.60 7.74 14.95
C PRO A 113 24.91 7.86 13.44
N GLY A 114 24.21 8.75 12.75
CA GLY A 114 24.39 9.04 11.32
C GLY A 114 23.79 8.02 10.34
N TYR A 115 23.17 6.95 10.81
CA TYR A 115 22.58 5.95 9.90
C TYR A 115 21.30 6.44 9.21
N LEU A 116 20.45 7.22 9.90
CA LEU A 116 19.23 7.77 9.30
C LEU A 116 19.49 8.86 8.26
N GLU A 117 20.63 9.51 8.35
CA GLU A 117 21.08 10.60 7.46
C GLU A 117 21.87 10.09 6.24
N THR A 118 22.08 8.77 6.17
CA THR A 118 22.83 8.08 5.11
C THR A 118 22.06 6.86 4.63
N ASP A 119 22.59 6.13 3.63
CA ASP A 119 22.03 4.87 3.16
C ASP A 119 22.41 3.65 4.00
N ARG A 120 23.04 3.86 5.17
CA ARG A 120 23.43 2.77 6.08
C ARG A 120 22.19 2.20 6.76
N ARG A 121 22.18 0.89 6.92
CA ARG A 121 21.08 0.15 7.56
C ARG A 121 21.65 -0.79 8.62
N PRO A 122 20.86 -1.13 9.66
CA PRO A 122 21.30 -2.06 10.70
C PRO A 122 21.43 -3.48 10.15
N PRO A 123 22.05 -4.40 10.90
CA PRO A 123 22.02 -5.82 10.58
C PRO A 123 20.59 -6.32 10.35
N ASN A 124 20.44 -7.29 9.46
CA ASN A 124 19.18 -7.93 9.09
C ASN A 124 18.11 -7.01 8.47
N PHE A 125 18.46 -5.78 8.09
CA PHE A 125 17.56 -4.92 7.33
C PHE A 125 17.40 -5.47 5.90
N GLU A 126 16.16 -5.62 5.43
CA GLU A 126 15.90 -6.10 4.08
C GLU A 126 16.40 -5.11 3.01
N SER A 127 17.13 -5.62 2.02
CA SER A 127 17.64 -4.77 0.94
C SER A 127 16.50 -4.26 0.03
N VAL A 128 16.72 -3.08 -0.56
CA VAL A 128 15.81 -2.50 -1.57
C VAL A 128 15.58 -3.48 -2.73
N ALA A 129 16.66 -4.15 -3.17
CA ALA A 129 16.57 -5.13 -4.27
C ALA A 129 15.67 -6.33 -3.92
N SER A 130 15.78 -6.87 -2.68
CA SER A 130 14.92 -7.96 -2.20
C SER A 130 13.46 -7.53 -2.18
N THR A 131 13.16 -6.38 -1.59
CA THR A 131 11.79 -5.85 -1.51
C THR A 131 11.20 -5.63 -2.89
N ASN A 132 11.93 -4.98 -3.80
CA ASN A 132 11.45 -4.75 -5.16
C ASN A 132 11.21 -6.07 -5.91
N SER A 133 12.11 -7.05 -5.76
CA SER A 133 11.98 -8.35 -6.44
C SER A 133 10.71 -9.10 -6.00
N ARG A 134 10.45 -9.19 -4.67
CA ARG A 134 9.24 -9.90 -4.18
C ARG A 134 7.95 -9.16 -4.52
N ALA A 135 7.95 -7.83 -4.44
CA ALA A 135 6.76 -7.03 -4.75
C ALA A 135 6.47 -7.03 -6.26
N GLN A 136 7.51 -6.98 -7.12
CA GLN A 136 7.35 -7.12 -8.57
C GLN A 136 6.78 -8.49 -8.93
N ALA A 137 7.30 -9.57 -8.37
CA ALA A 137 6.77 -10.92 -8.60
C ALA A 137 5.29 -11.04 -8.17
N ALA A 138 4.89 -10.34 -7.09
CA ALA A 138 3.50 -10.31 -6.66
C ALA A 138 2.60 -9.52 -7.64
N LEU A 139 3.08 -8.41 -8.21
CA LEU A 139 2.38 -7.66 -9.25
C LEU A 139 2.20 -8.50 -10.52
N ASP A 140 3.27 -9.16 -10.98
CA ASP A 140 3.23 -9.99 -12.18
C ASP A 140 2.26 -11.16 -12.04
N ASP A 141 2.20 -11.80 -10.87
CA ASP A 141 1.22 -12.86 -10.58
C ASP A 141 -0.23 -12.32 -10.57
N ILE A 142 -0.45 -11.10 -10.06
CA ILE A 142 -1.78 -10.47 -10.12
C ILE A 142 -2.20 -10.27 -11.58
N VAL A 143 -1.32 -9.74 -12.41
CA VAL A 143 -1.60 -9.55 -13.85
C VAL A 143 -1.89 -10.87 -14.54
N ALA A 144 -1.07 -11.91 -14.28
CA ALA A 144 -1.25 -13.22 -14.91
C ALA A 144 -2.60 -13.87 -14.56
N GLN A 145 -3.12 -13.63 -13.35
CA GLN A 145 -4.36 -14.24 -12.84
C GLN A 145 -5.60 -13.36 -13.05
N ASN A 146 -5.44 -12.04 -13.24
CA ASN A 146 -6.53 -11.06 -13.32
C ASN A 146 -6.34 -10.10 -14.51
N ALA A 147 -5.96 -10.62 -15.67
CA ALA A 147 -5.75 -9.82 -16.87
C ALA A 147 -6.98 -9.00 -17.24
N GLY A 148 -6.83 -7.67 -17.37
CA GLY A 148 -7.91 -6.74 -17.66
C GLY A 148 -8.76 -6.34 -16.45
N GLY A 149 -8.48 -6.89 -15.26
CA GLY A 149 -9.21 -6.64 -14.03
C GLY A 149 -8.73 -5.42 -13.23
N CYS A 150 -9.48 -5.13 -12.16
CA CYS A 150 -9.19 -4.09 -11.18
C CYS A 150 -8.94 -4.73 -9.82
N VAL A 151 -7.75 -4.59 -9.26
CA VAL A 151 -7.33 -5.24 -8.01
C VAL A 151 -6.92 -4.20 -6.97
N LEU A 152 -7.38 -4.39 -5.73
CA LEU A 152 -6.93 -3.62 -4.58
C LEU A 152 -5.85 -4.40 -3.84
N VAL A 153 -4.73 -3.76 -3.54
CA VAL A 153 -3.66 -4.31 -2.72
C VAL A 153 -3.50 -3.47 -1.45
N ILE A 154 -3.49 -4.10 -0.28
CA ILE A 154 -3.14 -3.44 0.97
C ILE A 154 -1.76 -3.91 1.42
N SER A 155 -0.83 -2.97 1.45
CA SER A 155 0.57 -3.17 1.78
C SER A 155 1.05 -2.12 2.80
N HIS A 156 2.30 -1.71 2.73
CA HIS A 156 2.99 -0.90 3.72
C HIS A 156 3.72 0.28 3.06
N GLY A 157 4.11 1.27 3.89
CA GLY A 157 4.68 2.51 3.39
C GLY A 157 6.01 2.35 2.68
N GLY A 158 6.90 1.48 3.18
CA GLY A 158 8.21 1.24 2.59
C GLY A 158 8.10 0.53 1.25
N VAL A 159 7.32 -0.55 1.19
CA VAL A 159 7.10 -1.31 -0.06
C VAL A 159 6.47 -0.45 -1.14
N LEU A 160 5.40 0.27 -0.78
CA LEU A 160 4.69 1.11 -1.74
C LEU A 160 5.60 2.23 -2.30
N ARG A 161 6.40 2.88 -1.43
CA ARG A 161 7.37 3.88 -1.85
C ARG A 161 8.39 3.31 -2.84
N LEU A 162 8.98 2.16 -2.50
CA LEU A 162 10.00 1.52 -3.33
C LEU A 162 9.42 1.07 -4.69
N MET A 163 8.21 0.50 -4.69
CA MET A 163 7.56 0.10 -5.94
C MET A 163 7.18 1.29 -6.81
N HIS A 164 6.68 2.38 -6.20
CA HIS A 164 6.35 3.60 -6.91
C HIS A 164 7.59 4.21 -7.58
N GLU A 165 8.71 4.28 -6.86
CA GLU A 165 10.00 4.74 -7.39
C GLU A 165 10.54 3.80 -8.49
N HIS A 166 10.50 2.48 -8.25
CA HIS A 166 10.96 1.46 -9.19
C HIS A 166 10.23 1.50 -10.55
N LEU A 167 8.94 1.80 -10.52
CA LEU A 167 8.08 1.90 -11.71
C LEU A 167 7.99 3.31 -12.29
N GLY A 168 8.89 4.21 -11.90
CA GLY A 168 9.06 5.52 -12.51
C GLY A 168 8.17 6.62 -11.95
N GLY A 169 7.47 6.41 -10.83
CA GLY A 169 6.61 7.41 -10.18
C GLY A 169 7.36 8.49 -9.38
N GLY A 170 8.67 8.31 -9.18
CA GLY A 170 9.50 9.22 -8.42
C GLY A 170 9.37 9.04 -6.90
N GLU A 171 10.07 9.92 -6.15
CA GLU A 171 10.05 9.88 -4.70
C GLU A 171 8.71 10.38 -4.15
N GLN A 172 8.04 9.54 -3.36
CA GLN A 172 6.74 9.85 -2.76
C GLN A 172 6.63 9.29 -1.35
N ARG A 173 6.06 10.08 -0.43
CA ARG A 173 5.65 9.59 0.90
C ARG A 173 4.18 9.19 0.90
N PHE A 174 3.89 8.05 1.49
CA PHE A 174 2.53 7.53 1.61
C PHE A 174 2.11 7.49 3.08
N PRO A 175 1.30 8.46 3.55
CA PRO A 175 0.63 8.35 4.86
C PRO A 175 -0.32 7.15 4.88
N ASN A 176 -0.89 6.82 6.06
CA ASN A 176 -1.85 5.72 6.17
C ASN A 176 -3.02 5.92 5.19
N LEU A 177 -3.44 4.83 4.54
CA LEU A 177 -4.46 4.77 3.49
C LEU A 177 -4.12 5.55 2.19
N ALA A 178 -2.99 6.24 2.09
CA ALA A 178 -2.55 6.76 0.80
C ALA A 178 -2.00 5.64 -0.08
N GLY A 179 -2.05 5.86 -1.39
CA GLY A 179 -1.59 4.88 -2.36
C GLY A 179 -1.33 5.41 -3.75
N SER A 180 -1.06 4.48 -4.64
CA SER A 180 -0.83 4.73 -6.05
C SER A 180 -1.50 3.66 -6.91
N TRP A 181 -2.02 4.07 -8.05
CA TRP A 181 -2.40 3.17 -9.10
C TRP A 181 -1.17 2.68 -9.86
N PHE A 182 -1.17 1.40 -10.20
CA PHE A 182 -0.25 0.77 -11.13
C PHE A 182 -1.05 0.13 -12.23
N GLU A 183 -0.58 0.27 -13.46
CA GLU A 183 -1.28 -0.18 -14.66
C GLU A 183 -0.35 -1.05 -15.48
N HIS A 184 -0.89 -2.13 -15.99
CA HIS A 184 -0.17 -3.01 -16.89
C HIS A 184 -0.96 -3.27 -18.16
N THR A 185 -0.29 -3.14 -19.30
CA THR A 185 -0.80 -3.63 -20.59
C THR A 185 0.20 -4.57 -21.22
N PRO A 186 -0.23 -5.54 -22.05
CA PRO A 186 0.69 -6.43 -22.75
C PRO A 186 1.68 -5.72 -23.69
N THR A 187 1.33 -4.53 -24.18
CA THR A 187 2.16 -3.75 -25.12
C THR A 187 3.12 -2.82 -24.45
N ASP A 188 2.70 -2.14 -23.36
CA ASP A 188 3.49 -1.08 -22.74
C ASP A 188 4.19 -1.51 -21.45
N GLY A 189 3.82 -2.69 -20.91
CA GLY A 189 4.28 -3.15 -19.60
C GLY A 189 3.69 -2.33 -18.45
N TRP A 190 4.48 -2.15 -17.39
CA TRP A 190 4.08 -1.44 -16.18
C TRP A 190 4.19 0.08 -16.34
N LYS A 191 3.22 0.80 -15.75
CA LYS A 191 3.23 2.27 -15.62
C LYS A 191 2.71 2.65 -14.22
N CYS A 192 3.34 3.65 -13.60
CA CYS A 192 2.74 4.36 -12.47
C CYS A 192 1.57 5.20 -12.97
N GLY A 193 0.43 5.08 -12.28
CA GLY A 193 -0.76 5.88 -12.50
C GLY A 193 -0.87 7.05 -11.51
N SER A 194 -2.11 7.46 -11.24
CA SER A 194 -2.41 8.55 -10.30
C SER A 194 -2.17 8.14 -8.85
N LEU A 195 -1.83 9.14 -8.03
CA LEU A 195 -1.79 9.01 -6.58
C LEU A 195 -3.21 9.12 -6.00
N LEU A 196 -3.45 8.45 -4.89
CA LEU A 196 -4.71 8.52 -4.15
C LEU A 196 -4.44 8.79 -2.68
N PHE A 197 -5.08 9.83 -2.14
CA PHE A 197 -5.00 10.25 -0.73
C PHE A 197 -6.41 10.35 -0.13
N PRO A 198 -7.09 9.24 0.13
CA PRO A 198 -8.50 9.25 0.53
C PRO A 198 -8.81 10.11 1.75
N LEU A 199 -7.98 10.01 2.80
CA LEU A 199 -8.22 10.75 4.03
C LEU A 199 -8.03 12.26 3.87
N GLN A 200 -7.14 12.70 2.99
CA GLN A 200 -6.95 14.11 2.67
C GLN A 200 -8.15 14.65 1.88
N LEU A 201 -8.62 13.92 0.88
CA LEU A 201 -9.79 14.29 0.09
C LEU A 201 -11.03 14.43 0.96
N ILE A 202 -11.29 13.48 1.87
CA ILE A 202 -12.40 13.54 2.83
C ILE A 202 -12.27 14.78 3.75
N ALA A 203 -11.06 15.06 4.25
CA ALA A 203 -10.83 16.23 5.10
C ALA A 203 -11.04 17.56 4.34
N ASP A 204 -10.67 17.61 3.06
CA ASP A 204 -10.87 18.77 2.20
C ASP A 204 -12.36 19.00 1.89
N GLU A 205 -13.12 17.93 1.62
CA GLU A 205 -14.58 17.99 1.43
C GLU A 205 -15.28 18.50 2.69
N LEU A 206 -14.96 17.99 3.86
CA LEU A 206 -15.54 18.43 5.12
C LEU A 206 -15.27 19.91 5.41
N ARG A 207 -14.08 20.40 5.12
CA ARG A 207 -13.75 21.83 5.23
C ARG A 207 -14.56 22.69 4.25
N ASN A 208 -14.68 22.25 3.00
CA ASN A 208 -15.39 22.99 1.96
C ASN A 208 -16.90 23.05 2.18
N THR A 209 -17.47 22.06 2.87
CA THR A 209 -18.91 22.00 3.21
C THR A 209 -19.25 22.72 4.52
N GLY A 210 -18.26 23.26 5.25
CA GLY A 210 -18.46 23.90 6.56
C GLY A 210 -18.89 22.92 7.66
N ALA A 211 -18.69 21.63 7.48
CA ALA A 211 -19.05 20.59 8.44
C ALA A 211 -18.03 20.45 9.60
N VAL A 212 -16.96 21.23 9.58
CA VAL A 212 -15.95 21.30 10.64
C VAL A 212 -15.64 22.79 10.87
N GLU A 213 -16.13 23.34 11.99
CA GLU A 213 -15.64 24.60 12.58
C GLU A 213 -14.43 24.32 13.49
#